data_6b37ce8a6ea41ee1069567bb3df98ed6
#
_entry.id   6b37ce8a6ea41ee1069567bb3df98ed6
#
_cell.length_a   1.000
_cell.length_b   1.000
_cell.length_c   1.000
_cell.angle_alpha   90.00
_cell.angle_beta   90.00
_cell.angle_gamma   90.00
#
_symmetry.space_group_name_H-M   'P 1'
#
loop_
_entity.id
_entity.type
_entity.pdbx_description
1 polymer ?
#
loop_
_entity_poly.entity_id
_entity_poly.type
_entity_poly.pdbx_seq_one_letter_code
_entity_poly.pdbx_strand_id
1 'polypeptide(L)'
;METFGHVDWLSVTFDADFDERLIEAYVGTFKTLGAGSHGYTRRAQSKAGAVLLADGERRQGKSLTLSGTVLEGLRTILESDGPILDFISHHKGRASRLDLALDIVEATITPQSLWAEYQAGMARTSTRSNLALTSNERGVETFYIGSRQSDKFLRVYDKALEQKMDAKSWLRLELVCRRLVARSYVSSMVEQKSIRPFINRAITEFCDFPLSAEFREATAQDNADVPTLARKIPHFWRWMETQVIPAMASRQVEFPEENVLKTLTLLYHKHLEKRGRNLRPNDALLDSSE
;
A
#
# COMPACT_ATOMS: atom_id res chain seq x y z
N MET A 1 -2.01 16.16 -23.03
CA MET A 1 -1.81 15.28 -21.86
C MET A 1 -3.10 15.22 -21.06
N GLU A 2 -3.61 14.03 -20.78
CA GLU A 2 -4.77 13.80 -19.93
C GLU A 2 -4.34 13.02 -18.68
N THR A 3 -5.00 13.28 -17.55
CA THR A 3 -4.64 12.65 -16.29
C THR A 3 -5.86 12.16 -15.52
N PHE A 4 -5.81 10.93 -15.03
CA PHE A 4 -6.91 10.27 -14.31
C PHE A 4 -6.41 9.66 -13.00
N GLY A 5 -7.01 10.08 -11.88
CA GLY A 5 -6.79 9.45 -10.57
C GLY A 5 -7.99 8.61 -10.18
N HIS A 6 -7.77 7.33 -9.85
CA HIS A 6 -8.86 6.40 -9.53
C HIS A 6 -8.40 5.23 -8.65
N VAL A 7 -9.36 4.49 -8.10
CA VAL A 7 -9.11 3.24 -7.38
C VAL A 7 -9.02 2.10 -8.41
N ASP A 8 -7.88 1.39 -8.45
CA ASP A 8 -7.64 0.29 -9.39
C ASP A 8 -7.83 -1.11 -8.78
N TRP A 9 -7.77 -1.22 -7.47
CA TRP A 9 -8.08 -2.45 -6.74
C TRP A 9 -8.61 -2.14 -5.35
N LEU A 10 -9.61 -2.91 -4.92
CA LEU A 10 -10.16 -2.78 -3.59
C LEU A 10 -10.53 -4.16 -3.03
N SER A 11 -9.91 -4.53 -1.91
CA SER A 11 -10.32 -5.72 -1.14
C SER A 11 -10.81 -5.29 0.23
N VAL A 12 -11.99 -5.78 0.61
CA VAL A 12 -12.71 -5.38 1.83
C VAL A 12 -13.17 -6.61 2.58
N THR A 13 -13.11 -6.55 3.90
CA THR A 13 -13.70 -7.57 4.78
C THR A 13 -14.87 -6.96 5.53
N PHE A 14 -16.02 -7.57 5.43
CA PHE A 14 -17.22 -7.29 6.20
C PHE A 14 -17.39 -8.30 7.33
N ASP A 15 -18.24 -7.99 8.28
CA ASP A 15 -18.65 -8.92 9.34
C ASP A 15 -19.50 -10.08 8.79
N ALA A 16 -19.69 -11.14 9.56
CA ALA A 16 -20.35 -12.36 9.09
C ALA A 16 -21.82 -12.17 8.70
N ASP A 17 -22.50 -11.25 9.37
CA ASP A 17 -23.89 -10.87 9.16
C ASP A 17 -24.14 -9.93 7.98
N PHE A 18 -23.07 -9.46 7.31
CA PHE A 18 -23.21 -8.63 6.11
C PHE A 18 -24.04 -9.33 5.05
N ASP A 19 -25.12 -8.68 4.60
CA ASP A 19 -25.97 -9.20 3.53
C ASP A 19 -25.33 -8.93 2.15
N GLU A 20 -24.84 -9.98 1.51
CA GLU A 20 -24.18 -9.88 0.20
C GLU A 20 -25.11 -9.38 -0.93
N ARG A 21 -26.45 -9.48 -0.77
CA ARG A 21 -27.40 -8.94 -1.73
C ARG A 21 -27.32 -7.43 -1.86
N LEU A 22 -26.84 -6.73 -0.83
CA LEU A 22 -26.65 -5.29 -0.86
C LEU A 22 -25.60 -4.87 -1.89
N ILE A 23 -24.51 -5.62 -2.02
CA ILE A 23 -23.48 -5.34 -3.02
C ILE A 23 -23.84 -5.90 -4.40
N GLU A 24 -24.71 -6.90 -4.50
CA GLU A 24 -25.20 -7.42 -5.77
C GLU A 24 -25.89 -6.36 -6.62
N ALA A 25 -26.49 -5.35 -5.99
CA ALA A 25 -27.08 -4.21 -6.69
C ALA A 25 -26.05 -3.45 -7.56
N TYR A 26 -24.79 -3.49 -7.17
CA TYR A 26 -23.68 -2.82 -7.87
C TYR A 26 -22.97 -3.76 -8.86
N VAL A 27 -22.71 -5.00 -8.47
CA VAL A 27 -21.83 -5.90 -9.23
C VAL A 27 -22.57 -7.08 -9.89
N GLY A 28 -23.87 -7.19 -9.67
CA GLY A 28 -24.71 -8.33 -10.09
C GLY A 28 -24.58 -9.53 -9.16
N THR A 29 -25.48 -10.48 -9.34
CA THR A 29 -25.64 -11.66 -8.48
C THR A 29 -24.40 -12.53 -8.46
N PHE A 30 -24.03 -12.99 -7.27
CA PHE A 30 -22.92 -13.91 -7.05
C PHE A 30 -23.32 -15.36 -7.35
N LYS A 31 -22.51 -16.04 -8.15
CA LYS A 31 -22.60 -17.47 -8.41
C LYS A 31 -21.44 -18.18 -7.72
N THR A 32 -21.73 -19.21 -6.93
CA THR A 32 -20.70 -20.04 -6.30
C THR A 32 -19.89 -20.76 -7.36
N LEU A 33 -18.55 -20.63 -7.29
CA LEU A 33 -17.61 -21.27 -8.19
C LEU A 33 -16.95 -22.51 -7.60
N GLY A 34 -16.98 -22.68 -6.25
CA GLY A 34 -16.35 -23.80 -5.58
C GLY A 34 -15.75 -23.42 -4.24
N ALA A 35 -14.72 -24.17 -3.83
CA ALA A 35 -14.03 -23.99 -2.56
C ALA A 35 -13.35 -22.61 -2.47
N GLY A 36 -13.41 -22.02 -1.29
CA GLY A 36 -12.74 -20.79 -0.95
C GLY A 36 -11.24 -20.95 -0.74
N SER A 37 -10.60 -19.87 -0.33
CA SER A 37 -9.17 -19.81 0.00
C SER A 37 -8.97 -19.00 1.27
N HIS A 38 -7.75 -18.95 1.79
CA HIS A 38 -7.40 -18.14 2.97
C HIS A 38 -8.27 -18.38 4.22
N GLY A 39 -8.78 -19.60 4.38
CA GLY A 39 -9.62 -19.98 5.52
C GLY A 39 -11.12 -19.77 5.32
N TYR A 40 -11.54 -19.37 4.12
CA TYR A 40 -12.93 -19.38 3.67
C TYR A 40 -13.24 -20.69 2.94
N THR A 41 -14.48 -21.16 3.06
CA THR A 41 -14.93 -22.43 2.41
C THR A 41 -15.70 -22.18 1.13
N ARG A 42 -16.31 -20.99 0.95
CA ARG A 42 -17.06 -20.62 -0.26
C ARG A 42 -16.34 -19.52 -1.05
N ARG A 43 -16.23 -19.72 -2.36
CA ARG A 43 -15.84 -18.70 -3.34
C ARG A 43 -16.98 -18.50 -4.31
N ALA A 44 -17.40 -17.26 -4.49
CA ALA A 44 -18.40 -16.86 -5.46
C ALA A 44 -17.89 -15.71 -6.31
N GLN A 45 -18.43 -15.56 -7.51
CA GLN A 45 -18.09 -14.47 -8.42
C GLN A 45 -19.35 -13.90 -9.04
N SER A 46 -19.40 -12.57 -9.14
CA SER A 46 -20.48 -11.87 -9.80
C SER A 46 -20.29 -11.83 -11.31
N LYS A 47 -21.34 -11.46 -12.05
CA LYS A 47 -21.27 -11.27 -13.50
C LYS A 47 -20.24 -10.19 -13.90
N ALA A 48 -20.08 -9.14 -13.10
CA ALA A 48 -19.08 -8.10 -13.33
C ALA A 48 -17.65 -8.55 -13.00
N GLY A 49 -17.44 -9.71 -12.35
CA GLY A 49 -16.14 -10.24 -12.00
C GLY A 49 -15.70 -9.99 -10.54
N ALA A 50 -16.55 -9.36 -9.71
CA ALA A 50 -16.27 -9.22 -8.28
C ALA A 50 -16.20 -10.60 -7.61
N VAL A 51 -15.21 -10.80 -6.74
CA VAL A 51 -14.99 -12.07 -6.02
C VAL A 51 -15.39 -11.93 -4.56
N LEU A 52 -16.24 -12.85 -4.09
CA LEU A 52 -16.66 -12.96 -2.71
C LEU A 52 -16.14 -14.27 -2.11
N LEU A 53 -15.49 -14.18 -0.95
CA LEU A 53 -15.10 -15.31 -0.12
C LEU A 53 -15.92 -15.27 1.17
N ALA A 54 -16.53 -16.37 1.55
CA ALA A 54 -17.41 -16.46 2.73
C ALA A 54 -17.34 -17.84 3.41
N ASP A 55 -18.05 -17.98 4.52
CA ASP A 55 -18.35 -19.22 5.20
C ASP A 55 -17.09 -19.95 5.72
N GLY A 56 -16.18 -19.25 6.38
CA GLY A 56 -14.95 -19.84 6.94
C GLY A 56 -15.09 -20.27 8.39
N GLU A 57 -14.64 -21.47 8.76
CA GLU A 57 -14.60 -21.92 10.14
C GLU A 57 -13.65 -21.08 11.02
N ARG A 58 -12.53 -20.66 10.46
CA ARG A 58 -11.50 -19.86 11.15
C ARG A 58 -11.61 -18.35 10.89
N ARG A 59 -12.38 -17.94 9.92
CA ARG A 59 -12.61 -16.54 9.55
C ARG A 59 -14.09 -16.26 9.51
N GLN A 60 -14.56 -15.63 10.57
CA GLN A 60 -15.90 -15.09 10.64
C GLN A 60 -15.91 -13.77 9.86
N GLY A 61 -16.58 -13.74 8.72
CA GLY A 61 -16.69 -12.55 7.88
C GLY A 61 -16.73 -12.90 6.40
N LYS A 62 -16.96 -11.88 5.58
CA LYS A 62 -17.03 -11.99 4.13
C LYS A 62 -15.98 -11.10 3.51
N SER A 63 -15.17 -11.63 2.60
CA SER A 63 -14.14 -10.87 1.90
C SER A 63 -14.59 -10.61 0.47
N LEU A 64 -14.75 -9.33 0.12
CA LEU A 64 -15.09 -8.87 -1.22
C LEU A 64 -13.83 -8.31 -1.89
N THR A 65 -13.61 -8.68 -3.15
CA THR A 65 -12.56 -8.12 -3.99
C THR A 65 -13.17 -7.55 -5.27
N LEU A 66 -12.87 -6.27 -5.52
CA LEU A 66 -13.19 -5.52 -6.72
C LEU A 66 -11.88 -5.25 -7.46
N SER A 67 -11.70 -5.87 -8.63
CA SER A 67 -10.56 -5.64 -9.52
C SER A 67 -10.71 -4.35 -10.32
N GLY A 68 -9.63 -3.90 -10.98
CA GLY A 68 -9.64 -2.72 -11.85
C GLY A 68 -10.77 -2.74 -12.86
N THR A 69 -10.99 -3.88 -13.54
CA THR A 69 -12.10 -4.04 -14.51
C THR A 69 -13.48 -3.86 -13.87
N VAL A 70 -13.68 -4.38 -12.64
CA VAL A 70 -14.96 -4.21 -11.93
C VAL A 70 -15.16 -2.76 -11.53
N LEU A 71 -14.11 -2.12 -10.99
CA LEU A 71 -14.16 -0.72 -10.57
C LEU A 71 -14.34 0.22 -11.76
N GLU A 72 -13.73 -0.06 -12.90
CA GLU A 72 -13.93 0.70 -14.14
C GLU A 72 -15.40 0.62 -14.61
N GLY A 73 -15.97 -0.58 -14.62
CA GLY A 73 -17.38 -0.75 -14.91
C GLY A 73 -18.29 0.01 -13.94
N LEU A 74 -17.96 -0.01 -12.65
CA LEU A 74 -18.71 0.76 -11.64
C LEU A 74 -18.58 2.27 -11.85
N ARG A 75 -17.38 2.79 -12.15
CA ARG A 75 -17.20 4.22 -12.47
C ARG A 75 -17.99 4.69 -13.67
N THR A 76 -18.14 3.84 -14.69
CA THR A 76 -18.94 4.15 -15.85
C THR A 76 -20.43 4.37 -15.50
N ILE A 77 -20.93 3.68 -14.47
CA ILE A 77 -22.33 3.77 -14.02
C ILE A 77 -22.51 4.83 -12.94
N LEU A 78 -21.55 4.93 -12.01
CA LEU A 78 -21.63 5.77 -10.81
C LEU A 78 -20.88 7.09 -10.94
N GLU A 79 -20.26 7.35 -12.11
CA GLU A 79 -19.48 8.53 -12.48
C GLU A 79 -18.20 8.74 -11.64
N SER A 80 -18.01 8.00 -10.54
CA SER A 80 -16.83 8.05 -9.68
C SER A 80 -16.67 6.83 -8.79
N ASP A 81 -15.53 6.71 -8.08
CA ASP A 81 -15.33 5.68 -7.06
C ASP A 81 -16.02 6.03 -5.72
N GLY A 82 -16.52 7.27 -5.54
CA GLY A 82 -17.10 7.75 -4.29
C GLY A 82 -18.24 6.88 -3.77
N PRO A 83 -19.29 6.59 -4.57
CA PRO A 83 -20.42 5.81 -4.10
C PRO A 83 -20.06 4.41 -3.59
N ILE A 84 -19.08 3.73 -4.19
CA ILE A 84 -18.65 2.41 -3.69
C ILE A 84 -17.84 2.52 -2.40
N LEU A 85 -17.04 3.57 -2.24
CA LEU A 85 -16.32 3.82 -0.99
C LEU A 85 -17.28 4.19 0.15
N ASP A 86 -18.29 5.02 -0.14
CA ASP A 86 -19.36 5.37 0.80
C ASP A 86 -20.16 4.14 1.22
N PHE A 87 -20.52 3.27 0.26
CA PHE A 87 -21.18 1.99 0.55
C PHE A 87 -20.36 1.14 1.52
N ILE A 88 -19.06 0.99 1.25
CA ILE A 88 -18.15 0.21 2.10
C ILE A 88 -18.07 0.79 3.51
N SER A 89 -17.95 2.11 3.62
CA SER A 89 -17.90 2.80 4.90
C SER A 89 -19.21 2.64 5.68
N HIS A 90 -20.35 2.84 5.01
CA HIS A 90 -21.69 2.71 5.60
C HIS A 90 -21.92 1.32 6.20
N HIS A 91 -21.49 0.28 5.48
CA HIS A 91 -21.61 -1.11 5.91
C HIS A 91 -20.41 -1.60 6.75
N LYS A 92 -19.62 -0.68 7.32
CA LYS A 92 -18.48 -0.97 8.21
C LYS A 92 -17.45 -1.92 7.60
N GLY A 93 -17.32 -1.90 6.28
CA GLY A 93 -16.33 -2.68 5.56
C GLY A 93 -14.90 -2.21 5.92
N ARG A 94 -14.03 -3.17 6.16
CA ARG A 94 -12.62 -2.92 6.48
C ARG A 94 -11.74 -3.23 5.29
N ALA A 95 -11.23 -2.19 4.62
CA ALA A 95 -10.30 -2.36 3.51
C ALA A 95 -9.04 -3.12 3.96
N SER A 96 -8.69 -4.17 3.24
CA SER A 96 -7.49 -4.96 3.45
C SER A 96 -6.41 -4.70 2.39
N ARG A 97 -6.82 -4.26 1.19
CA ARG A 97 -5.99 -3.77 0.11
C ARG A 97 -6.72 -2.67 -0.66
N LEU A 98 -5.96 -1.66 -1.05
CA LEU A 98 -6.39 -0.54 -1.87
C LEU A 98 -5.24 -0.20 -2.81
N ASP A 99 -5.48 -0.20 -4.11
CA ASP A 99 -4.51 0.25 -5.09
C ASP A 99 -5.04 1.55 -5.71
N LEU A 100 -4.24 2.60 -5.60
CA LEU A 100 -4.54 3.94 -6.09
C LEU A 100 -3.75 4.16 -7.37
N ALA A 101 -4.41 4.42 -8.47
CA ALA A 101 -3.79 4.64 -9.77
C ALA A 101 -3.86 6.11 -10.19
N LEU A 102 -2.74 6.62 -10.69
CA LEU A 102 -2.64 7.85 -11.46
C LEU A 102 -2.21 7.49 -12.88
N ASP A 103 -3.06 7.75 -13.83
CA ASP A 103 -2.81 7.59 -15.26
C ASP A 103 -2.42 8.92 -15.88
N ILE A 104 -1.36 8.89 -16.69
CA ILE A 104 -0.90 10.03 -17.51
C ILE A 104 -0.89 9.54 -18.95
N VAL A 105 -1.77 10.09 -19.76
CA VAL A 105 -2.01 9.67 -21.15
C VAL A 105 -1.60 10.78 -22.12
N GLU A 106 -1.09 10.39 -23.28
CA GLU A 106 -0.62 11.32 -24.32
C GLU A 106 0.48 12.27 -23.82
N ALA A 107 1.40 11.71 -23.05
CA ALA A 107 2.56 12.38 -22.50
C ALA A 107 3.87 11.80 -23.06
N THR A 108 4.95 12.54 -22.92
CA THR A 108 6.29 12.05 -23.31
C THR A 108 7.01 11.33 -22.18
N ILE A 109 6.50 11.47 -20.97
CA ILE A 109 7.01 10.79 -19.78
C ILE A 109 6.86 9.27 -19.89
N THR A 110 7.91 8.56 -19.55
CA THR A 110 7.98 7.09 -19.62
C THR A 110 8.45 6.47 -18.31
N PRO A 111 8.24 5.18 -18.06
CA PRO A 111 8.86 4.50 -16.92
C PRO A 111 10.39 4.66 -16.91
N GLN A 112 11.03 4.62 -18.09
CA GLN A 112 12.48 4.80 -18.23
C GLN A 112 12.95 6.18 -17.77
N SER A 113 12.21 7.26 -18.10
CA SER A 113 12.60 8.61 -17.70
C SER A 113 12.48 8.82 -16.19
N LEU A 114 11.40 8.34 -15.57
CA LEU A 114 11.24 8.38 -14.11
C LEU A 114 12.24 7.48 -13.37
N TRP A 115 12.55 6.33 -13.96
CA TRP A 115 13.60 5.47 -13.45
C TRP A 115 14.98 6.15 -13.43
N ALA A 116 15.34 6.84 -14.51
CA ALA A 116 16.59 7.60 -14.59
C ALA A 116 16.66 8.70 -13.52
N GLU A 117 15.55 9.43 -13.31
CA GLU A 117 15.44 10.45 -12.26
C GLU A 117 15.62 9.83 -10.86
N TYR A 118 15.00 8.67 -10.63
CA TYR A 118 15.15 7.93 -9.37
C TYR A 118 16.59 7.46 -9.14
N GLN A 119 17.23 6.87 -10.15
CA GLN A 119 18.63 6.40 -10.05
C GLN A 119 19.62 7.55 -9.83
N ALA A 120 19.36 8.71 -10.41
CA ALA A 120 20.16 9.91 -10.18
C ALA A 120 20.01 10.48 -8.75
N GLY A 121 19.15 9.90 -7.91
CA GLY A 121 18.89 10.37 -6.55
C GLY A 121 18.08 11.67 -6.48
N MET A 122 17.43 12.06 -7.58
CA MET A 122 16.64 13.29 -7.70
C MET A 122 15.19 13.07 -7.25
N ALA A 123 14.65 11.85 -7.36
CA ALA A 123 13.34 11.54 -6.83
C ALA A 123 13.33 11.57 -5.29
N ARG A 124 12.29 12.16 -4.72
CA ARG A 124 12.08 12.23 -3.27
C ARG A 124 11.17 11.09 -2.83
N THR A 125 11.66 10.19 -2.00
CA THR A 125 10.87 9.04 -1.54
C THR A 125 10.85 8.94 -0.02
N SER A 126 9.68 8.56 0.53
CA SER A 126 9.49 8.30 1.95
C SER A 126 10.01 6.92 2.40
N THR A 127 10.46 6.08 1.46
CA THR A 127 10.93 4.73 1.75
C THR A 127 12.38 4.52 1.36
N ARG A 128 13.12 3.73 2.14
CA ARG A 128 14.40 3.15 1.71
C ARG A 128 14.07 1.95 0.84
N SER A 129 14.35 2.07 -0.43
CA SER A 129 13.81 1.17 -1.43
C SER A 129 14.51 -0.16 -1.51
N ASN A 130 13.70 -1.22 -1.61
CA ASN A 130 14.08 -2.38 -2.41
C ASN A 130 13.47 -2.17 -3.79
N LEU A 131 14.30 -2.12 -4.78
CA LEU A 131 13.94 -1.86 -6.14
C LEU A 131 13.85 -3.18 -6.89
N ALA A 132 12.72 -3.41 -7.53
CA ALA A 132 12.58 -4.46 -8.53
C ALA A 132 12.29 -3.80 -9.87
N LEU A 133 12.91 -4.29 -10.91
CA LEU A 133 12.85 -3.75 -12.26
C LEU A 133 12.51 -4.87 -13.23
N THR A 134 11.63 -4.58 -14.18
CA THR A 134 11.43 -5.39 -15.38
C THR A 134 11.77 -4.51 -16.59
N SER A 135 12.64 -5.02 -17.44
CA SER A 135 13.07 -4.34 -18.67
C SER A 135 13.05 -5.28 -19.85
N ASN A 136 12.93 -4.73 -21.04
CA ASN A 136 13.08 -5.41 -22.31
C ASN A 136 14.05 -4.65 -23.21
N GLU A 137 14.12 -5.01 -24.50
CA GLU A 137 14.98 -4.36 -25.50
C GLU A 137 14.66 -2.85 -25.69
N ARG A 138 13.45 -2.40 -25.31
CA ARG A 138 13.00 -0.99 -25.37
C ARG A 138 13.32 -0.20 -24.11
N GLY A 139 13.90 -0.83 -23.08
CA GLY A 139 14.24 -0.21 -21.79
C GLY A 139 13.37 -0.67 -20.63
N VAL A 140 13.18 0.20 -19.63
CA VAL A 140 12.40 -0.10 -18.42
C VAL A 140 10.92 -0.09 -18.73
N GLU A 141 10.25 -1.22 -18.55
CA GLU A 141 8.79 -1.35 -18.69
C GLU A 141 8.06 -1.12 -17.36
N THR A 142 8.62 -1.67 -16.28
CA THR A 142 8.02 -1.61 -14.95
C THR A 142 9.11 -1.49 -13.90
N PHE A 143 8.93 -0.60 -12.93
CA PHE A 143 9.75 -0.59 -11.73
C PHE A 143 8.91 -0.40 -10.47
N TYR A 144 9.50 -0.80 -9.34
CA TYR A 144 8.85 -0.76 -8.04
C TYR A 144 9.70 0.05 -7.06
N ILE A 145 9.07 0.92 -6.30
CA ILE A 145 9.69 1.63 -5.19
C ILE A 145 9.08 1.14 -3.89
N GLY A 146 9.92 0.67 -2.96
CA GLY A 146 9.50 -0.02 -1.76
C GLY A 146 9.33 -1.53 -1.93
N SER A 147 9.28 -2.24 -0.81
CA SER A 147 9.13 -3.71 -0.81
C SER A 147 7.69 -4.10 -1.16
N ARG A 148 7.54 -5.05 -2.08
CA ARG A 148 6.23 -5.65 -2.41
C ARG A 148 5.59 -6.39 -1.23
N GLN A 149 6.33 -6.65 -0.15
CA GLN A 149 5.82 -7.25 1.09
C GLN A 149 5.38 -6.20 2.12
N SER A 150 5.75 -4.93 1.91
CA SER A 150 5.38 -3.84 2.82
C SER A 150 3.89 -3.47 2.71
N ASP A 151 3.42 -2.70 3.68
CA ASP A 151 2.05 -2.20 3.67
C ASP A 151 1.81 -1.12 2.62
N LYS A 152 2.88 -0.57 2.04
CA LYS A 152 2.83 0.45 0.99
C LYS A 152 4.04 0.32 0.05
N PHE A 153 3.78 0.29 -1.26
CA PHE A 153 4.79 0.37 -2.31
C PHE A 153 4.19 0.97 -3.58
N LEU A 154 5.03 1.57 -4.42
CA LEU A 154 4.66 2.15 -5.69
C LEU A 154 5.11 1.24 -6.84
N ARG A 155 4.25 1.03 -7.82
CA ARG A 155 4.55 0.42 -9.11
C ARG A 155 4.38 1.49 -10.20
N VAL A 156 5.39 1.63 -11.05
CA VAL A 156 5.36 2.53 -12.21
C VAL A 156 5.57 1.70 -13.46
N TYR A 157 4.69 1.83 -14.45
CA TYR A 157 4.73 1.00 -15.65
C TYR A 157 4.02 1.62 -16.85
N ASP A 158 4.40 1.11 -18.03
CA ASP A 158 3.73 1.42 -19.28
C ASP A 158 2.41 0.64 -19.37
N LYS A 159 1.29 1.35 -19.17
CA LYS A 159 -0.04 0.77 -19.21
C LYS A 159 -0.51 0.46 -20.63
N ALA A 160 -0.04 1.23 -21.64
CA ALA A 160 -0.36 0.95 -23.03
C ALA A 160 0.25 -0.38 -23.47
N LEU A 161 1.50 -0.64 -23.08
CA LEU A 161 2.16 -1.91 -23.35
C LEU A 161 1.45 -3.08 -22.64
N GLU A 162 1.05 -2.92 -21.38
CA GLU A 162 0.28 -3.93 -20.64
C GLU A 162 -1.05 -4.25 -21.35
N GLN A 163 -1.71 -3.23 -21.91
CA GLN A 163 -2.97 -3.37 -22.63
C GLN A 163 -2.78 -3.74 -24.12
N LYS A 164 -1.53 -3.92 -24.59
CA LYS A 164 -1.17 -4.20 -25.99
C LYS A 164 -1.70 -3.12 -26.97
N MET A 165 -1.62 -1.88 -26.56
CA MET A 165 -2.05 -0.72 -27.36
C MET A 165 -0.81 -0.04 -27.97
N ASP A 166 -0.57 -0.27 -29.25
CA ASP A 166 0.66 0.17 -29.92
C ASP A 166 0.77 1.68 -30.20
N ALA A 167 -0.33 2.43 -30.10
CA ALA A 167 -0.40 3.81 -30.58
C ALA A 167 -0.54 4.88 -29.49
N LYS A 168 -0.63 4.52 -28.21
CA LYS A 168 -0.81 5.48 -27.11
C LYS A 168 0.35 5.42 -26.14
N SER A 169 0.84 6.59 -25.71
CA SER A 169 1.65 6.64 -24.49
C SER A 169 0.70 6.69 -23.29
N TRP A 170 0.86 5.75 -22.36
CA TRP A 170 0.04 5.66 -21.17
C TRP A 170 0.88 5.16 -20.00
N LEU A 171 1.35 6.11 -19.22
CA LEU A 171 2.08 5.83 -17.99
C LEU A 171 1.10 5.65 -16.84
N ARG A 172 1.27 4.60 -16.03
CA ARG A 172 0.54 4.43 -14.77
C ARG A 172 1.49 4.40 -13.58
N LEU A 173 1.16 5.20 -12.57
CA LEU A 173 1.72 5.11 -11.23
C LEU A 173 0.65 4.50 -10.31
N GLU A 174 0.95 3.35 -9.69
CA GLU A 174 0.02 2.59 -8.86
C GLU A 174 0.57 2.43 -7.46
N LEU A 175 -0.04 3.12 -6.50
CA LEU A 175 0.31 3.03 -5.09
C LEU A 175 -0.52 1.92 -4.43
N VAL A 176 0.13 0.80 -4.15
CA VAL A 176 -0.49 -0.35 -3.47
C VAL A 176 -0.44 -0.13 -1.97
N CYS A 177 -1.60 -0.12 -1.33
CA CYS A 177 -1.79 0.05 0.10
C CYS A 177 -2.44 -1.19 0.72
N ARG A 178 -1.99 -1.60 1.90
CA ARG A 178 -2.49 -2.80 2.57
C ARG A 178 -2.83 -2.53 4.03
N ARG A 179 -3.61 -3.43 4.62
CA ARG A 179 -3.91 -3.47 6.05
C ARG A 179 -4.40 -2.12 6.60
N LEU A 180 -3.73 -1.58 7.61
CA LEU A 180 -4.12 -0.33 8.25
C LEU A 180 -4.01 0.87 7.30
N VAL A 181 -3.03 0.88 6.40
CA VAL A 181 -2.89 1.96 5.39
C VAL A 181 -4.12 2.01 4.49
N ALA A 182 -4.53 0.84 3.96
CA ALA A 182 -5.72 0.77 3.10
C ALA A 182 -6.98 1.27 3.83
N ARG A 183 -7.17 0.87 5.09
CA ARG A 183 -8.31 1.33 5.91
C ARG A 183 -8.32 2.84 6.11
N SER A 184 -7.19 3.39 6.55
CA SER A 184 -7.05 4.80 6.82
C SER A 184 -7.28 5.64 5.57
N TYR A 185 -6.77 5.18 4.42
CA TYR A 185 -6.94 5.89 3.15
C TYR A 185 -8.38 5.86 2.65
N VAL A 186 -9.07 4.72 2.75
CA VAL A 186 -10.51 4.64 2.44
C VAL A 186 -11.32 5.57 3.33
N SER A 187 -11.11 5.54 4.66
CA SER A 187 -11.80 6.47 5.58
C SER A 187 -11.57 7.93 5.20
N SER A 188 -10.32 8.29 4.93
CA SER A 188 -9.96 9.68 4.59
C SER A 188 -10.57 10.14 3.27
N MET A 189 -10.60 9.29 2.24
CA MET A 189 -11.26 9.61 0.97
C MET A 189 -12.78 9.82 1.12
N VAL A 190 -13.42 9.01 1.96
CA VAL A 190 -14.86 9.13 2.27
C VAL A 190 -15.14 10.42 3.04
N GLU A 191 -14.35 10.71 4.07
CA GLU A 191 -14.50 11.91 4.90
C GLU A 191 -14.30 13.22 4.10
N GLN A 192 -13.28 13.25 3.25
CA GLN A 192 -12.95 14.44 2.46
C GLN A 192 -13.75 14.54 1.16
N LYS A 193 -14.44 13.49 0.74
CA LYS A 193 -15.15 13.40 -0.56
C LYS A 193 -14.26 13.80 -1.75
N SER A 194 -12.97 13.52 -1.65
CA SER A 194 -11.94 13.98 -2.57
C SER A 194 -11.05 12.80 -2.96
N ILE A 195 -11.34 12.17 -4.10
CA ILE A 195 -10.64 10.95 -4.51
C ILE A 195 -9.39 11.29 -5.31
N ARG A 196 -9.52 12.00 -6.41
CA ARG A 196 -8.39 12.34 -7.29
C ARG A 196 -7.32 13.17 -6.58
N PRO A 197 -7.65 14.31 -5.90
CA PRO A 197 -6.69 15.04 -5.09
C PRO A 197 -5.99 14.17 -4.06
N PHE A 198 -6.73 13.30 -3.37
CA PHE A 198 -6.17 12.37 -2.40
C PHE A 198 -5.14 11.41 -3.04
N ILE A 199 -5.46 10.84 -4.21
CA ILE A 199 -4.57 9.91 -4.93
C ILE A 199 -3.28 10.61 -5.32
N ASN A 200 -3.37 11.79 -5.94
CA ASN A 200 -2.21 12.56 -6.35
C ASN A 200 -1.31 12.86 -5.15
N ARG A 201 -1.89 13.34 -4.06
CA ARG A 201 -1.17 13.63 -2.82
C ARG A 201 -0.53 12.38 -2.21
N ALA A 202 -1.25 11.27 -2.16
CA ALA A 202 -0.74 10.01 -1.60
C ALA A 202 0.44 9.46 -2.41
N ILE A 203 0.41 9.58 -3.73
CA ILE A 203 1.51 9.17 -4.62
C ILE A 203 2.71 10.10 -4.43
N THR A 204 2.54 11.43 -4.48
CA THR A 204 3.64 12.41 -4.32
C THR A 204 4.30 12.32 -2.95
N GLU A 205 3.56 12.13 -1.87
CA GLU A 205 4.12 11.92 -0.53
C GLU A 205 4.89 10.61 -0.41
N PHE A 206 4.54 9.61 -1.18
CA PHE A 206 5.28 8.36 -1.20
C PHE A 206 6.53 8.46 -2.05
N CYS A 207 6.40 8.97 -3.27
CA CYS A 207 7.50 9.26 -4.17
C CYS A 207 7.15 10.43 -5.10
N ASP A 208 7.97 11.47 -5.07
CA ASP A 208 7.88 12.65 -5.91
C ASP A 208 9.01 12.66 -6.95
N PHE A 209 8.69 13.08 -8.17
CA PHE A 209 9.61 13.20 -9.29
C PHE A 209 9.73 14.67 -9.71
N PRO A 210 10.54 15.47 -9.00
CA PRO A 210 10.56 16.93 -9.16
C PRO A 210 11.14 17.43 -10.50
N LEU A 211 11.90 16.61 -11.22
CA LEU A 211 12.46 17.02 -12.52
C LEU A 211 11.47 16.77 -13.67
N SER A 212 10.52 15.86 -13.52
CA SER A 212 9.51 15.60 -14.53
C SER A 212 8.42 16.67 -14.51
N ALA A 213 8.39 17.53 -15.56
CA ALA A 213 7.39 18.59 -15.68
C ALA A 213 5.96 18.01 -15.81
N GLU A 214 5.79 16.96 -16.61
CA GLU A 214 4.50 16.30 -16.83
C GLU A 214 3.98 15.63 -15.57
N PHE A 215 4.87 14.99 -14.77
CA PHE A 215 4.47 14.43 -13.47
C PHE A 215 4.00 15.54 -12.51
N ARG A 216 4.73 16.66 -12.44
CA ARG A 216 4.33 17.80 -11.60
C ARG A 216 3.01 18.41 -12.04
N GLU A 217 2.78 18.52 -13.35
CA GLU A 217 1.49 19.00 -13.89
C GLU A 217 0.36 18.03 -13.55
N ALA A 218 0.59 16.71 -13.71
CA ALA A 218 -0.38 15.66 -13.39
C ALA A 218 -0.77 15.63 -11.91
N THR A 219 0.14 15.99 -11.01
CA THR A 219 -0.02 16.00 -9.55
C THR A 219 -0.23 17.40 -8.97
N ALA A 220 -0.17 18.44 -9.78
CA ALA A 220 -0.47 19.80 -9.34
C ALA A 220 -1.94 19.94 -8.94
N GLN A 221 -2.23 20.69 -7.87
CA GLN A 221 -3.58 21.04 -7.38
C GLN A 221 -4.20 20.12 -6.33
N ASP A 222 -3.46 19.75 -5.27
CA ASP A 222 -4.11 18.89 -4.29
C ASP A 222 -3.90 19.32 -2.85
N ASN A 223 -4.97 19.88 -2.25
CA ASN A 223 -5.08 20.21 -0.83
C ASN A 223 -5.74 19.08 -0.03
N ALA A 224 -5.58 17.82 -0.47
CA ALA A 224 -6.11 16.69 0.28
C ALA A 224 -5.18 16.30 1.44
N ASP A 225 -5.76 15.98 2.59
CA ASP A 225 -5.02 15.47 3.73
C ASP A 225 -4.85 13.96 3.61
N VAL A 226 -3.61 13.50 3.49
CA VAL A 226 -3.26 12.08 3.51
C VAL A 226 -2.80 11.70 4.91
N PRO A 227 -3.46 10.72 5.56
CA PRO A 227 -3.10 10.33 6.92
C PRO A 227 -1.67 9.81 6.99
N THR A 228 -0.83 10.50 7.75
CA THR A 228 0.47 9.99 8.14
C THR A 228 0.28 8.96 9.24
N LEU A 229 0.25 7.70 8.86
CA LEU A 229 0.26 6.63 9.86
C LEU A 229 1.62 6.64 10.55
N ALA A 230 1.63 7.10 11.81
CA ALA A 230 2.78 6.90 12.67
C ALA A 230 3.15 5.40 12.57
N ARG A 231 4.42 5.12 12.23
CA ARG A 231 4.93 3.75 12.31
C ARG A 231 4.67 3.29 13.73
N LYS A 232 3.53 2.62 13.95
CA LYS A 232 3.37 1.84 15.17
C LYS A 232 4.56 0.89 15.14
N ILE A 233 5.40 0.99 16.15
CA ILE A 233 6.42 -0.01 16.44
C ILE A 233 5.78 -1.07 17.38
N PRO A 234 4.66 -1.73 17.01
CA PRO A 234 4.09 -2.79 17.84
C PRO A 234 4.93 -4.06 17.70
N HIS A 235 5.75 -4.14 16.64
CA HIS A 235 6.60 -5.30 16.38
C HIS A 235 7.97 -5.19 17.01
N PHE A 236 8.36 -4.03 17.57
CA PHE A 236 9.67 -3.91 18.19
C PHE A 236 9.83 -4.88 19.36
N TRP A 237 8.93 -4.85 20.34
CA TRP A 237 8.98 -5.74 21.49
C TRP A 237 8.76 -7.20 21.11
N ARG A 238 7.82 -7.47 20.21
CA ARG A 238 7.62 -8.82 19.68
C ARG A 238 8.84 -9.30 18.89
N TRP A 239 9.48 -8.46 18.11
CA TRP A 239 10.73 -8.78 17.43
C TRP A 239 11.86 -9.02 18.44
N MET A 240 11.96 -8.20 19.49
CA MET A 240 12.88 -8.42 20.61
C MET A 240 12.65 -9.79 21.24
N GLU A 241 11.42 -10.10 21.62
CA GLU A 241 11.06 -11.37 22.27
C GLU A 241 11.28 -12.60 21.38
N THR A 242 11.00 -12.51 20.09
CA THR A 242 10.99 -13.68 19.20
C THR A 242 12.29 -13.88 18.42
N GLN A 243 13.11 -12.85 18.29
CA GLN A 243 14.33 -12.89 17.47
C GLN A 243 15.57 -12.47 18.26
N VAL A 244 15.54 -11.33 18.94
CA VAL A 244 16.74 -10.77 19.57
C VAL A 244 17.07 -11.47 20.88
N ILE A 245 16.11 -11.56 21.79
CA ILE A 245 16.34 -12.19 23.11
C ILE A 245 16.75 -13.66 22.99
N PRO A 246 16.10 -14.51 22.15
CA PRO A 246 16.55 -15.89 21.94
C PRO A 246 17.95 -15.98 21.35
N ALA A 247 18.30 -15.12 20.39
CA ALA A 247 19.62 -15.09 19.80
C ALA A 247 20.68 -14.69 20.82
N MET A 248 20.39 -13.68 21.66
CA MET A 248 21.28 -13.27 22.77
C MET A 248 21.47 -14.36 23.81
N ALA A 249 20.37 -15.06 24.19
CA ALA A 249 20.42 -16.16 25.14
C ALA A 249 21.27 -17.32 24.60
N SER A 250 21.07 -17.69 23.33
CA SER A 250 21.88 -18.72 22.66
C SER A 250 23.36 -18.34 22.64
N ARG A 251 23.68 -17.07 22.30
CA ARG A 251 25.05 -16.57 22.29
C ARG A 251 25.68 -16.61 23.67
N GLN A 252 24.94 -16.22 24.72
CA GLN A 252 25.43 -16.24 26.09
C GLN A 252 25.69 -17.67 26.59
N VAL A 253 24.89 -18.64 26.14
CA VAL A 253 25.09 -20.08 26.47
C VAL A 253 26.31 -20.64 25.75
N GLU A 254 26.49 -20.30 24.47
CA GLU A 254 27.62 -20.76 23.65
C GLU A 254 28.95 -20.14 24.07
N PHE A 255 28.93 -18.87 24.53
CA PHE A 255 30.10 -18.11 24.95
C PHE A 255 29.87 -17.46 26.34
N PRO A 256 29.97 -18.24 27.44
CA PRO A 256 29.63 -17.76 28.77
C PRO A 256 30.53 -16.61 29.27
N GLU A 257 31.74 -16.50 28.72
CA GLU A 257 32.71 -15.43 29.04
C GLU A 257 32.36 -14.09 28.39
N GLU A 258 31.50 -14.06 27.36
CA GLU A 258 31.05 -12.83 26.73
C GLU A 258 29.93 -12.20 27.56
N ASN A 259 30.06 -10.93 27.90
CA ASN A 259 28.91 -10.18 28.43
C ASN A 259 28.11 -9.59 27.30
N VAL A 260 27.14 -10.41 26.77
CA VAL A 260 26.30 -10.07 25.60
C VAL A 260 25.50 -8.78 25.84
N LEU A 261 24.95 -8.59 27.04
CA LEU A 261 24.23 -7.37 27.42
C LEU A 261 25.11 -6.11 27.40
N LYS A 262 26.31 -6.20 27.97
CA LYS A 262 27.28 -5.08 27.95
C LYS A 262 27.66 -4.71 26.53
N THR A 263 27.91 -5.69 25.68
CA THR A 263 28.25 -5.47 24.27
C THR A 263 27.08 -4.81 23.52
N LEU A 264 25.85 -5.25 23.77
CA LEU A 264 24.67 -4.63 23.15
C LEU A 264 24.48 -3.18 23.59
N THR A 265 24.66 -2.89 24.86
CA THR A 265 24.59 -1.53 25.41
C THR A 265 25.64 -0.61 24.77
N LEU A 266 26.88 -1.06 24.62
CA LEU A 266 27.93 -0.32 23.94
C LEU A 266 27.58 -0.05 22.46
N LEU A 267 27.08 -1.03 21.75
CA LEU A 267 26.63 -0.87 20.34
C LEU A 267 25.46 0.11 20.23
N TYR A 268 24.53 0.09 21.16
CA TYR A 268 23.40 1.02 21.21
C TYR A 268 23.89 2.46 21.40
N HIS A 269 24.76 2.74 22.37
CA HIS A 269 25.33 4.07 22.60
C HIS A 269 26.12 4.57 21.39
N LYS A 270 27.00 3.74 20.82
CA LYS A 270 27.70 4.06 19.57
C LYS A 270 26.80 4.42 18.42
N HIS A 271 25.63 3.78 18.34
CA HIS A 271 24.62 4.08 17.30
C HIS A 271 23.90 5.40 17.56
N LEU A 272 23.60 5.73 18.81
CA LEU A 272 23.03 7.02 19.21
C LEU A 272 23.98 8.17 18.90
N GLU A 273 25.26 8.04 19.25
CA GLU A 273 26.30 9.03 18.93
C GLU A 273 26.39 9.31 17.44
N LYS A 274 26.43 8.25 16.60
CA LYS A 274 26.43 8.39 15.13
C LYS A 274 25.21 9.14 14.57
N ARG A 275 24.10 9.13 15.29
CA ARG A 275 22.87 9.84 14.89
C ARG A 275 22.76 11.25 15.43
N GLY A 276 23.77 11.74 16.17
CA GLY A 276 23.77 13.09 16.74
C GLY A 276 22.66 13.32 17.76
N ARG A 277 22.12 12.27 18.37
CA ARG A 277 21.13 12.38 19.44
C ARG A 277 21.86 12.44 20.77
N ASN A 278 21.99 13.63 21.33
CA ASN A 278 22.33 13.77 22.77
C ASN A 278 21.17 13.16 23.56
N LEU A 279 21.49 12.20 24.43
CA LEU A 279 20.54 11.69 25.42
C LEU A 279 20.10 12.88 26.28
N ARG A 280 18.80 13.13 26.39
CA ARG A 280 18.29 14.08 27.37
C ARG A 280 18.54 13.52 28.78
N PRO A 281 18.85 14.35 29.80
CA PRO A 281 19.16 13.87 31.15
C PRO A 281 18.05 13.00 31.81
N ASN A 282 16.83 13.05 31.33
CA ASN A 282 15.69 12.25 31.83
C ASN A 282 15.63 10.81 31.33
N ASP A 283 16.47 10.42 30.36
CA ASP A 283 16.51 9.03 29.87
C ASP A 283 17.39 8.14 30.76
N ALA A 284 18.04 8.71 31.81
CA ALA A 284 18.89 8.01 32.77
C ALA A 284 18.12 7.43 33.98
N LEU A 285 16.79 7.58 34.05
CA LEU A 285 15.98 7.16 35.20
C LEU A 285 15.37 5.75 35.07
N LEU A 286 15.98 4.87 34.29
CA LEU A 286 15.64 3.44 34.34
C LEU A 286 16.72 2.60 35.06
N ASP A 287 17.57 3.26 35.86
CA ASP A 287 18.64 2.57 36.57
C ASP A 287 18.56 2.89 38.07
N SER A 288 17.46 2.58 38.70
CA SER A 288 17.40 2.34 40.16
C SER A 288 16.02 1.91 40.59
N SER A 289 15.77 0.59 40.65
CA SER A 289 15.10 0.00 41.83
C SER A 289 15.01 -1.52 41.65
N GLU A 290 15.82 -2.19 42.45
CA GLU A 290 15.67 -3.51 43.06
C GLU A 290 15.33 -4.72 42.16
#